data_bc48ce377ea4b4109c05357463aef5f2
#
_entry.id   bc48ce377ea4b4109c05357463aef5f2
#
_cell.length_a   1.000
_cell.length_b   1.000
_cell.length_c   1.000
_cell.angle_alpha   90.00
_cell.angle_beta   90.00
_cell.angle_gamma   90.00
#
_symmetry.space_group_name_H-M   'P 1'
#
loop_
_entity.id
_entity.type
_entity.pdbx_description
1 polymer ?
#
loop_
_entity_poly.entity_id
_entity_poly.type
_entity_poly.pdbx_seq_one_letter_code
_entity_poly.pdbx_strand_id
1 'polypeptide(L)'
;MKIGITCYPTYGGSGAVATELGLELAQRGHEVHFVSYARPFRLDPFRERVFFHEVEMEDYPLFEHPPYSLALAVALHDTARKHELDLVHVHYAIPHATSAWIAHEMLGEERDLKIVTTLHGTDITLVGLHPSFHAITRFSILRSHGLTAVSKFLKRETVRDFTVPEERVEVIPNFIDIAVYRPGLMPSHRATLAPDGEKIVMHISNFRAVKRAEDVVSVFAKVTAKQPSRLVLVGDGPERPRVLMRAEELGVRDRVMFLGKHTSVHEVLSCADLFLLPSASESFGLVALEAMACGAPVVASNVGGLPEVIEHGTSGYMFDVGDIDGMA
;
A
#
# COMPACT_ATOMS: atom_id res chain seq x y z
N MET A 1 15.52 15.82 -13.91
CA MET A 1 15.40 14.49 -14.53
C MET A 1 13.98 14.29 -15.02
N LYS A 2 13.81 13.48 -16.05
CA LYS A 2 12.51 13.02 -16.56
C LYS A 2 12.31 11.57 -16.11
N ILE A 3 11.30 11.35 -15.28
CA ILE A 3 11.12 10.10 -14.54
C ILE A 3 9.78 9.46 -14.93
N GLY A 4 9.80 8.24 -15.44
CA GLY A 4 8.61 7.41 -15.57
C GLY A 4 8.28 6.73 -14.25
N ILE A 5 7.00 6.67 -13.86
CA ILE A 5 6.53 5.89 -12.72
C ILE A 5 5.41 4.96 -13.17
N THR A 6 5.51 3.68 -12.84
CA THR A 6 4.41 2.74 -13.02
C THR A 6 4.07 2.03 -11.73
N CYS A 7 2.77 1.94 -11.45
CA CYS A 7 2.21 1.32 -10.25
C CYS A 7 0.80 0.81 -10.51
N TYR A 8 0.25 0.03 -9.59
CA TYR A 8 -1.19 -0.24 -9.61
C TYR A 8 -1.96 1.02 -9.22
N PRO A 9 -2.92 1.47 -10.05
CA PRO A 9 -3.70 2.70 -9.79
C PRO A 9 -4.80 2.51 -8.74
N THR A 10 -4.81 1.36 -8.06
CA THR A 10 -5.86 0.97 -7.12
C THR A 10 -5.69 1.59 -5.73
N TYR A 11 -6.78 1.58 -4.95
CA TYR A 11 -6.76 1.92 -3.53
C TYR A 11 -5.90 0.92 -2.75
N GLY A 12 -4.66 1.31 -2.42
CA GLY A 12 -3.72 0.48 -1.69
C GLY A 12 -2.44 1.23 -1.36
N GLY A 13 -1.70 0.75 -0.36
CA GLY A 13 -0.50 1.43 0.14
C GLY A 13 0.57 1.66 -0.92
N SER A 14 0.82 0.69 -1.80
CA SER A 14 1.84 0.80 -2.84
C SER A 14 1.51 1.86 -3.90
N GLY A 15 0.23 1.93 -4.33
CA GLY A 15 -0.23 2.96 -5.26
C GLY A 15 -0.16 4.35 -4.65
N ALA A 16 -0.55 4.48 -3.37
CA ALA A 16 -0.43 5.74 -2.64
C ALA A 16 1.03 6.20 -2.53
N VAL A 17 1.95 5.32 -2.12
CA VAL A 17 3.38 5.64 -2.02
C VAL A 17 3.97 6.04 -3.37
N ALA A 18 3.63 5.32 -4.45
CA ALA A 18 4.10 5.65 -5.80
C ALA A 18 3.63 7.04 -6.24
N THR A 19 2.36 7.36 -5.95
CA THR A 19 1.78 8.67 -6.31
C THR A 19 2.42 9.80 -5.50
N GLU A 20 2.51 9.66 -4.18
CA GLU A 20 3.11 10.67 -3.31
C GLU A 20 4.60 10.88 -3.64
N LEU A 21 5.35 9.80 -3.95
CA LEU A 21 6.73 9.90 -4.40
C LEU A 21 6.84 10.72 -5.69
N GLY A 22 5.97 10.46 -6.67
CA GLY A 22 5.98 11.20 -7.92
C GLY A 22 5.63 12.67 -7.73
N LEU A 23 4.68 12.98 -6.86
CA LEU A 23 4.32 14.37 -6.53
C LEU A 23 5.47 15.09 -5.83
N GLU A 24 6.16 14.46 -4.89
CA GLU A 24 7.34 15.01 -4.22
C GLU A 24 8.51 15.23 -5.19
N LEU A 25 8.74 14.31 -6.11
CA LEU A 25 9.77 14.47 -7.14
C LEU A 25 9.45 15.65 -8.08
N ALA A 26 8.18 15.83 -8.45
CA ALA A 26 7.74 16.97 -9.26
C ALA A 26 7.93 18.30 -8.52
N GLN A 27 7.61 18.38 -7.24
CA GLN A 27 7.87 19.57 -6.40
C GLN A 27 9.36 19.92 -6.32
N ARG A 28 10.24 18.92 -6.39
CA ARG A 28 11.69 19.10 -6.44
C ARG A 28 12.23 19.45 -7.83
N GLY A 29 11.34 19.69 -8.79
CA GLY A 29 11.69 20.17 -10.13
C GLY A 29 11.94 19.08 -11.16
N HIS A 30 11.65 17.80 -10.85
CA HIS A 30 11.68 16.72 -11.83
C HIS A 30 10.41 16.72 -12.69
N GLU A 31 10.50 16.21 -13.90
CA GLU A 31 9.36 15.91 -14.77
C GLU A 31 8.94 14.46 -14.54
N VAL A 32 7.68 14.22 -14.18
CA VAL A 32 7.18 12.90 -13.76
C VAL A 32 6.07 12.43 -14.68
N HIS A 33 6.24 11.26 -15.25
CA HIS A 33 5.32 10.61 -16.18
C HIS A 33 4.76 9.33 -15.57
N PHE A 34 3.51 9.37 -15.12
CA PHE A 34 2.82 8.15 -14.67
C PHE A 34 2.31 7.35 -15.87
N VAL A 35 2.64 6.06 -15.92
CA VAL A 35 2.20 5.12 -16.96
C VAL A 35 1.43 3.98 -16.32
N SER A 36 0.12 3.90 -16.51
CA SER A 36 -0.76 2.91 -15.89
C SER A 36 -2.09 2.77 -16.65
N TYR A 37 -2.83 1.67 -16.43
CA TYR A 37 -4.12 1.41 -17.10
C TYR A 37 -5.29 2.29 -16.61
N ALA A 38 -5.09 3.04 -15.56
CA ALA A 38 -6.00 4.08 -15.08
C ALA A 38 -5.21 5.11 -14.29
N ARG A 39 -5.76 6.29 -14.09
CA ARG A 39 -5.12 7.34 -13.29
C ARG A 39 -4.87 6.84 -11.86
N PRO A 40 -3.63 6.92 -11.35
CA PRO A 40 -3.31 6.52 -10.00
C PRO A 40 -4.16 7.24 -8.95
N PHE A 41 -4.55 6.50 -7.92
CA PHE A 41 -5.23 7.04 -6.76
C PHE A 41 -4.44 8.22 -6.15
N ARG A 42 -5.12 9.32 -5.82
CA ARG A 42 -4.56 10.59 -5.34
C ARG A 42 -3.82 11.43 -6.39
N LEU A 43 -3.70 11.01 -7.63
CA LEU A 43 -3.05 11.83 -8.66
C LEU A 43 -3.96 12.98 -9.11
N ASP A 44 -3.62 14.21 -8.68
CA ASP A 44 -4.28 15.42 -9.12
C ASP A 44 -3.91 15.72 -10.59
N PRO A 45 -4.89 15.89 -11.49
CA PRO A 45 -4.64 16.15 -12.91
C PRO A 45 -3.99 17.51 -13.21
N PHE A 46 -4.03 18.45 -12.26
CA PHE A 46 -3.58 19.84 -12.47
C PHE A 46 -2.22 20.14 -11.82
N ARG A 47 -1.46 19.11 -11.45
CA ARG A 47 -0.10 19.29 -10.89
C ARG A 47 0.90 19.61 -11.99
N GLU A 48 1.67 20.69 -11.79
CA GLU A 48 2.77 21.05 -12.67
C GLU A 48 3.82 19.94 -12.73
N ARG A 49 4.41 19.72 -13.91
CA ARG A 49 5.45 18.72 -14.19
C ARG A 49 5.02 17.27 -13.97
N VAL A 50 3.72 17.01 -13.87
CA VAL A 50 3.17 15.67 -13.72
C VAL A 50 2.27 15.35 -14.90
N PHE A 51 2.56 14.24 -15.57
CA PHE A 51 1.87 13.79 -16.77
C PHE A 51 1.31 12.38 -16.52
N PHE A 52 0.19 12.06 -17.13
CA PHE A 52 -0.42 10.74 -17.08
C PHE A 52 -0.57 10.17 -18.49
N HIS A 53 -0.09 8.95 -18.67
CA HIS A 53 -0.19 8.18 -19.90
C HIS A 53 -0.98 6.91 -19.60
N GLU A 54 -2.13 6.79 -20.20
CA GLU A 54 -2.97 5.61 -20.05
C GLU A 54 -2.44 4.45 -20.89
N VAL A 55 -2.38 3.28 -20.30
CA VAL A 55 -2.05 2.03 -20.99
C VAL A 55 -3.32 1.50 -21.62
N GLU A 56 -3.49 1.73 -22.90
CA GLU A 56 -4.61 1.19 -23.67
C GLU A 56 -4.44 -0.32 -23.86
N MET A 57 -5.50 -1.05 -23.64
CA MET A 57 -5.55 -2.50 -23.86
C MET A 57 -6.69 -2.78 -24.84
N GLU A 58 -6.34 -3.37 -25.99
CA GLU A 58 -7.31 -3.76 -26.98
C GLU A 58 -7.84 -5.15 -26.65
N ASP A 59 -9.17 -5.30 -26.66
CA ASP A 59 -9.83 -6.59 -26.54
C ASP A 59 -9.74 -7.32 -27.87
N TYR A 60 -8.96 -8.40 -27.89
CA TYR A 60 -8.85 -9.27 -29.05
C TYR A 60 -9.47 -10.64 -28.73
N PRO A 61 -10.37 -11.17 -29.59
CA PRO A 61 -11.18 -12.35 -29.26
C PRO A 61 -10.39 -13.63 -28.93
N LEU A 62 -9.12 -13.71 -29.34
CA LEU A 62 -8.26 -14.85 -29.01
C LEU A 62 -7.56 -14.73 -27.65
N PHE A 63 -7.64 -13.57 -26.99
CA PHE A 63 -7.11 -13.41 -25.66
C PHE A 63 -8.20 -13.64 -24.64
N GLU A 64 -8.07 -14.67 -23.81
CA GLU A 64 -8.96 -14.88 -22.67
C GLU A 64 -8.86 -13.71 -21.68
N HIS A 65 -7.65 -13.14 -21.55
CA HIS A 65 -7.37 -11.95 -20.76
C HIS A 65 -6.45 -11.01 -21.55
N PRO A 66 -6.74 -9.68 -21.59
CA PRO A 66 -5.86 -8.72 -22.23
C PRO A 66 -4.43 -8.80 -21.65
N PRO A 67 -3.38 -8.86 -22.48
CA PRO A 67 -1.99 -9.05 -22.04
C PRO A 67 -1.41 -7.73 -21.49
N TYR A 68 -1.88 -7.29 -20.33
CA TYR A 68 -1.50 -6.02 -19.69
C TYR A 68 0.02 -5.79 -19.67
N SER A 69 0.81 -6.80 -19.34
CA SER A 69 2.27 -6.66 -19.25
C SER A 69 2.92 -6.25 -20.57
N LEU A 70 2.39 -6.73 -21.68
CA LEU A 70 2.89 -6.38 -23.01
C LEU A 70 2.44 -4.97 -23.41
N ALA A 71 1.17 -4.63 -23.17
CA ALA A 71 0.67 -3.27 -23.41
C ALA A 71 1.44 -2.23 -22.57
N LEU A 72 1.70 -2.53 -21.30
CA LEU A 72 2.51 -1.68 -20.44
C LEU A 72 3.95 -1.52 -20.96
N ALA A 73 4.57 -2.59 -21.47
CA ALA A 73 5.91 -2.52 -22.03
C ALA A 73 5.97 -1.56 -23.23
N VAL A 74 4.99 -1.64 -24.14
CA VAL A 74 4.87 -0.72 -25.28
C VAL A 74 4.64 0.71 -24.81
N ALA A 75 3.71 0.94 -23.88
CA ALA A 75 3.43 2.27 -23.35
C ALA A 75 4.66 2.90 -22.65
N LEU A 76 5.44 2.10 -21.91
CA LEU A 76 6.70 2.54 -21.30
C LEU A 76 7.76 2.87 -22.35
N HIS A 77 7.92 2.02 -23.38
CA HIS A 77 8.81 2.27 -24.50
C HIS A 77 8.48 3.60 -25.20
N ASP A 78 7.22 3.77 -25.61
CA ASP A 78 6.79 4.95 -26.36
C ASP A 78 6.89 6.23 -25.52
N THR A 79 6.53 6.15 -24.23
CA THR A 79 6.66 7.27 -23.29
C THR A 79 8.12 7.63 -23.09
N ALA A 80 8.99 6.64 -22.89
CA ALA A 80 10.42 6.86 -22.68
C ALA A 80 11.08 7.47 -23.92
N ARG A 81 10.73 7.01 -25.10
CA ARG A 81 11.24 7.54 -26.36
C ARG A 81 10.74 8.96 -26.65
N LYS A 82 9.42 9.18 -26.53
CA LYS A 82 8.78 10.46 -26.86
C LYS A 82 9.17 11.59 -25.91
N HIS A 83 9.26 11.29 -24.62
CA HIS A 83 9.53 12.27 -23.57
C HIS A 83 10.98 12.26 -23.09
N GLU A 84 11.80 11.37 -23.65
CA GLU A 84 13.22 11.25 -23.31
C GLU A 84 13.45 10.96 -21.82
N LEU A 85 12.75 9.94 -21.28
CA LEU A 85 12.89 9.59 -19.86
C LEU A 85 14.33 9.18 -19.54
N ASP A 86 14.84 9.64 -18.41
CA ASP A 86 16.15 9.25 -17.86
C ASP A 86 16.06 7.88 -17.16
N LEU A 87 14.94 7.62 -16.47
CA LEU A 87 14.69 6.37 -15.79
C LEU A 87 13.19 6.06 -15.68
N VAL A 88 12.90 4.78 -15.43
CA VAL A 88 11.57 4.33 -15.03
C VAL A 88 11.66 3.76 -13.61
N HIS A 89 10.86 4.31 -12.69
CA HIS A 89 10.69 3.80 -11.34
C HIS A 89 9.42 2.96 -11.29
N VAL A 90 9.58 1.66 -11.10
CA VAL A 90 8.49 0.71 -11.10
C VAL A 90 8.21 0.23 -9.68
N HIS A 91 6.94 0.15 -9.33
CA HIS A 91 6.47 -0.38 -8.06
C HIS A 91 5.93 -1.80 -8.29
N TYR A 92 6.55 -2.79 -7.67
CA TYR A 92 6.43 -4.25 -7.85
C TYR A 92 7.38 -4.87 -8.88
N ALA A 93 7.95 -6.02 -8.52
CA ALA A 93 8.78 -6.82 -9.39
C ALA A 93 7.98 -7.36 -10.60
N ILE A 94 6.75 -7.80 -10.34
CA ILE A 94 5.83 -8.28 -11.38
C ILE A 94 4.46 -7.59 -11.25
N PRO A 95 3.86 -7.21 -12.37
CA PRO A 95 4.33 -7.27 -13.75
C PRO A 95 5.24 -6.09 -14.16
N HIS A 96 5.36 -5.05 -13.29
CA HIS A 96 5.87 -3.74 -13.68
C HIS A 96 7.37 -3.76 -14.05
N ALA A 97 8.23 -4.38 -13.21
CA ALA A 97 9.66 -4.46 -13.56
C ALA A 97 9.92 -5.35 -14.78
N THR A 98 9.12 -6.41 -14.98
CA THR A 98 9.16 -7.23 -16.20
C THR A 98 8.85 -6.37 -17.44
N SER A 99 7.77 -5.60 -17.40
CA SER A 99 7.37 -4.72 -18.51
C SER A 99 8.39 -3.63 -18.78
N ALA A 100 8.98 -3.06 -17.72
CA ALA A 100 10.04 -2.05 -17.86
C ALA A 100 11.32 -2.62 -18.48
N TRP A 101 11.68 -3.87 -18.12
CA TRP A 101 12.80 -4.57 -18.77
C TRP A 101 12.53 -4.80 -20.25
N ILE A 102 11.35 -5.24 -20.64
CA ILE A 102 10.98 -5.39 -22.04
C ILE A 102 11.08 -4.05 -22.78
N ALA A 103 10.56 -2.96 -22.20
CA ALA A 103 10.66 -1.63 -22.78
C ALA A 103 12.12 -1.17 -22.95
N HIS A 104 12.99 -1.47 -21.97
CA HIS A 104 14.44 -1.20 -22.06
C HIS A 104 15.09 -1.96 -23.23
N GLU A 105 14.80 -3.25 -23.39
CA GLU A 105 15.32 -4.05 -24.52
C GLU A 105 14.77 -3.56 -25.88
N MET A 106 13.52 -3.12 -25.94
CA MET A 106 12.91 -2.53 -27.15
C MET A 106 13.58 -1.21 -27.57
N LEU A 107 14.03 -0.41 -26.60
CA LEU A 107 14.78 0.83 -26.89
C LEU A 107 16.20 0.56 -27.40
N GLY A 108 16.81 -0.56 -27.00
CA GLY A 108 18.13 -0.96 -27.44
C GLY A 108 19.19 0.14 -27.26
N GLU A 109 19.92 0.44 -28.34
CA GLU A 109 20.96 1.48 -28.31
C GLU A 109 20.42 2.92 -28.44
N GLU A 110 19.12 3.09 -28.77
CA GLU A 110 18.52 4.42 -28.91
C GLU A 110 18.55 5.20 -27.56
N ARG A 111 18.39 4.47 -26.44
CA ARG A 111 18.36 5.07 -25.11
C ARG A 111 18.68 4.08 -24.00
N ASP A 112 19.63 4.43 -23.14
CA ASP A 112 19.97 3.68 -21.93
C ASP A 112 18.98 3.99 -20.79
N LEU A 113 17.76 3.48 -20.90
CA LEU A 113 16.69 3.67 -19.92
C LEU A 113 17.01 2.92 -18.61
N LYS A 114 17.24 3.63 -17.52
CA LYS A 114 17.47 2.98 -16.22
C LYS A 114 16.16 2.52 -15.58
N ILE A 115 16.22 1.38 -14.87
CA ILE A 115 15.09 0.79 -14.18
C ILE A 115 15.38 0.76 -12.69
N VAL A 116 14.54 1.44 -11.91
CA VAL A 116 14.53 1.35 -10.44
C VAL A 116 13.26 0.60 -10.04
N THR A 117 13.39 -0.42 -9.19
CA THR A 117 12.26 -1.22 -8.72
C THR A 117 12.12 -1.11 -7.21
N THR A 118 10.94 -0.69 -6.74
CA THR A 118 10.56 -0.77 -5.33
C THR A 118 9.67 -1.97 -5.08
N LEU A 119 10.12 -2.83 -4.17
CA LEU A 119 9.37 -4.01 -3.70
C LEU A 119 8.43 -3.62 -2.57
N HIS A 120 7.17 -4.10 -2.63
CA HIS A 120 6.12 -3.70 -1.68
C HIS A 120 5.61 -4.84 -0.78
N GLY A 121 5.93 -6.08 -1.11
CA GLY A 121 5.63 -7.24 -0.27
C GLY A 121 4.80 -8.31 -0.97
N THR A 122 3.62 -8.01 -1.51
CA THR A 122 2.78 -9.01 -2.19
C THR A 122 3.52 -9.70 -3.35
N ASP A 123 4.35 -8.96 -4.05
CA ASP A 123 5.22 -9.42 -5.12
C ASP A 123 6.36 -10.34 -4.63
N ILE A 124 6.70 -10.29 -3.37
CA ILE A 124 7.79 -11.06 -2.76
C ILE A 124 7.24 -12.19 -1.89
N THR A 125 6.40 -11.86 -0.92
CA THR A 125 5.99 -12.80 0.13
C THR A 125 4.77 -13.64 -0.22
N LEU A 126 4.09 -13.36 -1.34
CA LEU A 126 2.86 -14.04 -1.72
C LEU A 126 2.89 -14.47 -3.20
N VAL A 127 2.67 -13.54 -4.12
CA VAL A 127 2.52 -13.86 -5.56
C VAL A 127 3.83 -14.34 -6.14
N GLY A 128 4.95 -13.69 -5.82
CA GLY A 128 6.28 -14.04 -6.33
C GLY A 128 6.78 -15.42 -5.88
N LEU A 129 6.28 -15.94 -4.75
CA LEU A 129 6.62 -17.29 -4.29
C LEU A 129 5.85 -18.40 -5.01
N HIS A 130 4.78 -18.06 -5.71
CA HIS A 130 4.03 -19.07 -6.45
C HIS A 130 4.90 -19.67 -7.57
N PRO A 131 4.94 -21.01 -7.77
CA PRO A 131 5.80 -21.66 -8.74
C PRO A 131 5.71 -21.07 -10.15
N SER A 132 4.51 -20.64 -10.58
CA SER A 132 4.29 -20.02 -11.90
C SER A 132 4.92 -18.63 -12.04
N PHE A 133 5.28 -17.96 -10.94
CA PHE A 133 5.78 -16.59 -10.97
C PHE A 133 7.20 -16.44 -10.41
N HIS A 134 7.70 -17.42 -9.65
CA HIS A 134 8.98 -17.30 -8.96
C HIS A 134 10.15 -16.98 -9.90
N ALA A 135 10.27 -17.72 -11.00
CA ALA A 135 11.37 -17.52 -11.95
C ALA A 135 11.35 -16.14 -12.61
N ILE A 136 10.16 -15.67 -13.03
CA ILE A 136 10.04 -14.35 -13.67
C ILE A 136 10.20 -13.21 -12.66
N THR A 137 9.73 -13.38 -11.40
CA THR A 137 9.94 -12.42 -10.33
C THR A 137 11.43 -12.26 -10.05
N ARG A 138 12.15 -13.36 -9.84
CA ARG A 138 13.60 -13.34 -9.66
C ARG A 138 14.32 -12.69 -10.83
N PHE A 139 13.95 -13.03 -12.05
CA PHE A 139 14.52 -12.45 -13.26
C PHE A 139 14.34 -10.92 -13.26
N SER A 140 13.13 -10.42 -13.04
CA SER A 140 12.81 -8.99 -13.05
C SER A 140 13.58 -8.22 -11.99
N ILE A 141 13.69 -8.77 -10.77
CA ILE A 141 14.50 -8.21 -9.67
C ILE A 141 15.96 -8.05 -10.10
N LEU A 142 16.56 -9.11 -10.68
CA LEU A 142 17.96 -9.11 -11.06
C LEU A 142 18.27 -8.21 -12.26
N ARG A 143 17.29 -7.89 -13.09
CA ARG A 143 17.41 -6.99 -14.25
C ARG A 143 17.20 -5.51 -13.90
N SER A 144 16.72 -5.20 -12.72
CA SER A 144 16.62 -3.82 -12.25
C SER A 144 18.02 -3.21 -12.01
N HIS A 145 18.22 -1.97 -12.43
CA HIS A 145 19.47 -1.23 -12.20
C HIS A 145 19.58 -0.78 -10.76
N GLY A 146 18.48 -0.32 -10.14
CA GLY A 146 18.32 -0.06 -8.73
C GLY A 146 17.20 -0.90 -8.14
N LEU A 147 17.39 -1.42 -6.93
CA LEU A 147 16.40 -2.24 -6.25
C LEU A 147 16.22 -1.77 -4.82
N THR A 148 14.98 -1.46 -4.44
CA THR A 148 14.67 -1.02 -3.08
C THR A 148 13.59 -1.89 -2.46
N ALA A 149 13.63 -2.01 -1.13
CA ALA A 149 12.60 -2.66 -0.34
C ALA A 149 12.09 -1.69 0.73
N VAL A 150 10.78 -1.73 1.03
CA VAL A 150 10.14 -0.80 1.95
C VAL A 150 10.45 -1.07 3.43
N SER A 151 11.16 -2.14 3.75
CA SER A 151 11.59 -2.52 5.11
C SER A 151 12.78 -3.46 5.10
N LYS A 152 13.49 -3.54 6.22
CA LYS A 152 14.53 -4.55 6.44
C LYS A 152 13.96 -5.98 6.41
N PHE A 153 12.73 -6.15 6.90
CA PHE A 153 12.01 -7.41 6.78
C PHE A 153 11.90 -7.82 5.31
N LEU A 154 11.35 -6.94 4.45
CA LEU A 154 11.15 -7.28 3.05
C LEU A 154 12.47 -7.51 2.29
N LYS A 155 13.53 -6.76 2.63
CA LYS A 155 14.89 -7.02 2.13
C LYS A 155 15.33 -8.44 2.45
N ARG A 156 15.20 -8.89 3.73
CA ARG A 156 15.60 -10.25 4.14
C ARG A 156 14.81 -11.33 3.39
N GLU A 157 13.49 -11.16 3.27
CA GLU A 157 12.65 -12.09 2.51
C GLU A 157 13.09 -12.16 1.03
N THR A 158 13.37 -11.01 0.41
CA THR A 158 13.83 -10.94 -0.99
C THR A 158 15.17 -11.68 -1.19
N VAL A 159 16.12 -11.41 -0.32
CA VAL A 159 17.46 -12.06 -0.35
C VAL A 159 17.32 -13.58 -0.18
N ARG A 160 16.54 -14.01 0.81
CA ARG A 160 16.35 -15.43 1.12
C ARG A 160 15.63 -16.18 -0.02
N ASP A 161 14.48 -15.66 -0.45
CA ASP A 161 13.57 -16.41 -1.29
C ASP A 161 13.93 -16.36 -2.78
N PHE A 162 14.56 -15.26 -3.22
CA PHE A 162 14.96 -15.09 -4.62
C PHE A 162 16.49 -15.19 -4.85
N THR A 163 17.27 -15.46 -3.81
CA THR A 163 18.73 -15.57 -3.89
C THR A 163 19.34 -14.32 -4.57
N VAL A 164 18.92 -13.15 -4.12
CA VAL A 164 19.42 -11.85 -4.58
C VAL A 164 20.58 -11.45 -3.67
N PRO A 165 21.71 -10.94 -4.20
CA PRO A 165 22.80 -10.42 -3.36
C PRO A 165 22.28 -9.29 -2.45
N GLU A 166 22.65 -9.34 -1.17
CA GLU A 166 22.10 -8.42 -0.16
C GLU A 166 22.43 -6.96 -0.46
N GLU A 167 23.61 -6.70 -0.99
CA GLU A 167 24.11 -5.37 -1.36
C GLU A 167 23.31 -4.74 -2.53
N ARG A 168 22.57 -5.55 -3.28
CA ARG A 168 21.71 -5.10 -4.37
C ARG A 168 20.40 -4.49 -3.89
N VAL A 169 19.98 -4.77 -2.66
CA VAL A 169 18.70 -4.33 -2.11
C VAL A 169 18.93 -3.21 -1.10
N GLU A 170 18.57 -2.00 -1.45
CA GLU A 170 18.56 -0.87 -0.54
C GLU A 170 17.23 -0.78 0.21
N VAL A 171 17.29 -0.46 1.52
CA VAL A 171 16.07 -0.26 2.31
C VAL A 171 15.71 1.22 2.29
N ILE A 172 14.61 1.54 1.64
CA ILE A 172 14.01 2.88 1.65
C ILE A 172 12.60 2.76 2.20
N PRO A 173 12.38 3.12 3.48
CA PRO A 173 11.06 3.04 4.10
C PRO A 173 10.01 3.87 3.38
N ASN A 174 8.76 3.42 3.41
CA ASN A 174 7.64 4.25 2.99
C ASN A 174 7.56 5.50 3.88
N PHE A 175 6.99 6.54 3.33
CA PHE A 175 6.84 7.85 3.99
C PHE A 175 5.39 8.35 3.88
N ILE A 176 5.09 9.37 4.65
CA ILE A 176 3.83 10.12 4.61
C ILE A 176 4.11 11.62 4.66
N ASP A 177 3.19 12.42 4.17
CA ASP A 177 3.20 13.87 4.36
C ASP A 177 2.60 14.24 5.72
N ILE A 178 3.41 14.67 6.67
CA ILE A 178 3.00 15.09 8.01
C ILE A 178 2.20 16.41 8.02
N ALA A 179 2.20 17.17 6.94
CA ALA A 179 1.31 18.31 6.80
C ALA A 179 -0.13 17.89 6.51
N VAL A 180 -0.30 16.73 5.85
CA VAL A 180 -1.59 16.10 5.54
C VAL A 180 -2.07 15.24 6.71
N TYR A 181 -1.20 14.34 7.19
CA TYR A 181 -1.51 13.43 8.32
C TYR A 181 -1.16 14.08 9.64
N ARG A 182 -2.14 14.62 10.34
CA ARG A 182 -1.97 15.31 11.62
C ARG A 182 -3.23 15.20 12.50
N PRO A 183 -3.13 15.38 13.82
CA PRO A 183 -4.28 15.34 14.71
C PRO A 183 -5.27 16.48 14.46
N GLY A 184 -6.54 16.26 14.81
CA GLY A 184 -7.55 17.30 14.94
C GLY A 184 -8.03 17.95 13.65
N LEU A 185 -7.92 17.26 12.50
CA LEU A 185 -8.31 17.82 11.20
C LEU A 185 -9.82 18.10 11.09
N MET A 186 -10.66 17.18 11.61
CA MET A 186 -12.12 17.21 11.37
C MET A 186 -12.92 16.97 12.66
N PRO A 187 -13.01 17.95 13.58
CA PRO A 187 -13.79 17.79 14.81
C PRO A 187 -15.27 17.47 14.57
N SER A 188 -15.86 17.97 13.47
CA SER A 188 -17.26 17.69 13.10
C SER A 188 -17.50 16.24 12.72
N HIS A 189 -16.56 15.57 12.07
CA HIS A 189 -16.65 14.15 11.76
C HIS A 189 -16.64 13.29 13.01
N ARG A 190 -15.84 13.68 14.03
CA ARG A 190 -15.82 12.97 15.31
C ARG A 190 -17.19 12.96 15.99
N ALA A 191 -17.91 14.07 15.98
CA ALA A 191 -19.27 14.15 16.54
C ALA A 191 -20.27 13.26 15.80
N THR A 192 -20.06 13.05 14.49
CA THR A 192 -20.88 12.14 13.70
C THR A 192 -20.55 10.67 13.97
N LEU A 193 -19.26 10.34 14.14
CA LEU A 193 -18.78 8.99 14.36
C LEU A 193 -19.04 8.50 15.80
N ALA A 194 -19.02 9.40 16.78
CA ALA A 194 -19.23 9.12 18.20
C ALA A 194 -20.09 10.22 18.85
N PRO A 195 -21.42 10.25 18.58
CA PRO A 195 -22.30 11.33 18.98
C PRO A 195 -22.45 11.47 20.52
N ASP A 196 -22.30 10.39 21.26
CA ASP A 196 -22.41 10.35 22.71
C ASP A 196 -21.05 10.51 23.42
N GLY A 197 -20.01 10.92 22.67
CA GLY A 197 -18.67 11.11 23.22
C GLY A 197 -17.87 9.83 23.47
N GLU A 198 -18.29 8.72 22.85
CA GLU A 198 -17.60 7.43 22.96
C GLU A 198 -16.17 7.49 22.39
N LYS A 199 -15.34 6.55 22.78
CA LYS A 199 -14.03 6.35 22.18
C LYS A 199 -14.16 5.74 20.79
N ILE A 200 -13.34 6.19 19.85
CA ILE A 200 -13.31 5.68 18.48
C ILE A 200 -12.13 4.72 18.31
N VAL A 201 -12.46 3.44 18.18
CA VAL A 201 -11.53 2.41 17.73
C VAL A 201 -11.63 2.31 16.21
N MET A 202 -10.51 2.34 15.51
CA MET A 202 -10.51 2.38 14.05
C MET A 202 -9.66 1.26 13.43
N HIS A 203 -10.10 0.77 12.28
CA HIS A 203 -9.33 -0.13 11.43
C HIS A 203 -9.53 0.26 9.97
N ILE A 204 -8.45 0.25 9.19
CA ILE A 204 -8.47 0.56 7.76
C ILE A 204 -7.73 -0.54 6.99
N SER A 205 -8.45 -1.19 6.08
CA SER A 205 -7.84 -2.19 5.21
C SER A 205 -8.70 -2.50 3.97
N ASN A 206 -8.15 -3.33 3.08
CA ASN A 206 -8.87 -3.90 1.94
C ASN A 206 -9.60 -5.21 2.28
N PHE A 207 -9.90 -5.48 3.53
CA PHE A 207 -10.62 -6.64 4.09
C PHE A 207 -10.29 -7.97 3.39
N ARG A 208 -9.00 -8.25 3.21
CA ARG A 208 -8.49 -9.56 2.80
C ARG A 208 -8.20 -10.40 4.06
N ALA A 209 -8.21 -11.72 3.93
CA ALA A 209 -7.98 -12.64 5.04
C ALA A 209 -6.71 -12.34 5.85
N VAL A 210 -5.62 -11.92 5.18
CA VAL A 210 -4.36 -11.52 5.83
C VAL A 210 -4.51 -10.33 6.80
N LYS A 211 -5.55 -9.49 6.64
CA LYS A 211 -5.82 -8.34 7.51
C LYS A 211 -6.57 -8.69 8.79
N ARG A 212 -7.13 -9.91 8.88
CA ARG A 212 -7.79 -10.45 10.09
C ARG A 212 -8.84 -9.47 10.68
N ALA A 213 -9.66 -8.87 9.81
CA ALA A 213 -10.63 -7.86 10.24
C ALA A 213 -11.71 -8.41 11.20
N GLU A 214 -11.95 -9.74 11.23
CA GLU A 214 -12.78 -10.39 12.24
C GLU A 214 -12.18 -10.27 13.66
N ASP A 215 -10.84 -10.31 13.77
CA ASP A 215 -10.16 -10.13 15.06
C ASP A 215 -10.32 -8.70 15.57
N VAL A 216 -10.37 -7.70 14.66
CA VAL A 216 -10.68 -6.32 15.06
C VAL A 216 -12.01 -6.24 15.80
N VAL A 217 -13.04 -6.92 15.29
CA VAL A 217 -14.36 -6.98 15.95
C VAL A 217 -14.28 -7.73 17.27
N SER A 218 -13.50 -8.82 17.31
CA SER A 218 -13.36 -9.64 18.53
C SER A 218 -12.65 -8.88 19.66
N VAL A 219 -11.60 -8.13 19.35
CA VAL A 219 -10.91 -7.21 20.27
C VAL A 219 -11.86 -6.09 20.69
N PHE A 220 -12.54 -5.45 19.73
CA PHE A 220 -13.50 -4.37 20.00
C PHE A 220 -14.62 -4.80 20.97
N ALA A 221 -15.18 -6.01 20.81
CA ALA A 221 -16.22 -6.50 21.70
C ALA A 221 -15.76 -6.56 23.17
N LYS A 222 -14.50 -6.93 23.41
CA LYS A 222 -13.90 -6.94 24.76
C LYS A 222 -13.64 -5.52 25.28
N VAL A 223 -13.17 -4.62 24.42
CA VAL A 223 -12.92 -3.20 24.75
C VAL A 223 -14.22 -2.49 25.12
N THR A 224 -15.27 -2.60 24.28
CA THR A 224 -16.53 -1.89 24.48
C THR A 224 -17.32 -2.38 25.69
N ALA A 225 -17.04 -3.59 26.21
CA ALA A 225 -17.58 -4.07 27.46
C ALA A 225 -17.05 -3.33 28.70
N LYS A 226 -15.86 -2.71 28.58
CA LYS A 226 -15.19 -1.97 29.68
C LYS A 226 -15.27 -0.46 29.48
N GLN A 227 -15.19 0.00 28.24
CA GLN A 227 -15.13 1.42 27.86
C GLN A 227 -16.12 1.70 26.73
N PRO A 228 -17.12 2.61 26.92
CA PRO A 228 -18.02 3.01 25.83
C PRO A 228 -17.25 3.42 24.60
N SER A 229 -17.45 2.69 23.51
CA SER A 229 -16.66 2.83 22.29
C SER A 229 -17.48 2.56 21.03
N ARG A 230 -17.06 3.12 19.92
CA ARG A 230 -17.52 2.85 18.55
C ARG A 230 -16.37 2.23 17.74
N LEU A 231 -16.68 1.25 16.91
CA LEU A 231 -15.73 0.72 15.93
C LEU A 231 -16.03 1.31 14.55
N VAL A 232 -15.02 1.96 13.98
CA VAL A 232 -15.09 2.53 12.63
C VAL A 232 -14.20 1.70 11.70
N LEU A 233 -14.80 1.08 10.70
CA LEU A 233 -14.15 0.24 9.69
C LEU A 233 -14.13 0.97 8.35
N VAL A 234 -12.93 1.25 7.84
CA VAL A 234 -12.71 1.94 6.57
C VAL A 234 -12.12 0.98 5.55
N GLY A 235 -12.66 1.02 4.35
CA GLY A 235 -12.27 0.14 3.25
C GLY A 235 -13.36 -0.85 2.87
N ASP A 236 -13.01 -1.78 1.99
CA ASP A 236 -13.91 -2.80 1.47
C ASP A 236 -13.11 -4.01 0.97
N GLY A 237 -13.73 -5.18 0.93
CA GLY A 237 -13.09 -6.39 0.45
C GLY A 237 -13.84 -7.69 0.76
N PRO A 238 -13.27 -8.83 0.34
CA PRO A 238 -13.97 -10.12 0.38
C PRO A 238 -14.38 -10.59 1.78
N GLU A 239 -13.65 -10.19 2.83
CA GLU A 239 -13.96 -10.62 4.20
C GLU A 239 -15.04 -9.76 4.89
N ARG A 240 -15.54 -8.69 4.25
CA ARG A 240 -16.57 -7.82 4.83
C ARG A 240 -17.81 -8.55 5.34
N PRO A 241 -18.38 -9.56 4.63
CA PRO A 241 -19.52 -10.32 5.14
C PRO A 241 -19.21 -11.05 6.44
N ARG A 242 -18.00 -11.63 6.58
CA ARG A 242 -17.57 -12.31 7.81
C ARG A 242 -17.42 -11.34 8.99
N VAL A 243 -16.88 -10.15 8.73
CA VAL A 243 -16.75 -9.09 9.73
C VAL A 243 -18.12 -8.65 10.25
N LEU A 244 -19.13 -8.55 9.37
CA LEU A 244 -20.50 -8.26 9.74
C LEU A 244 -21.11 -9.36 10.60
N MET A 245 -21.01 -10.62 10.18
CA MET A 245 -21.48 -11.79 10.94
C MET A 245 -20.83 -11.83 12.33
N ARG A 246 -19.51 -11.59 12.40
CA ARG A 246 -18.79 -11.57 13.67
C ARG A 246 -19.30 -10.49 14.62
N ALA A 247 -19.65 -9.31 14.11
CA ALA A 247 -20.23 -8.23 14.90
C ALA A 247 -21.63 -8.57 15.45
N GLU A 248 -22.43 -9.31 14.67
CA GLU A 248 -23.75 -9.81 15.08
C GLU A 248 -23.61 -10.90 16.15
N GLU A 249 -22.75 -11.90 15.93
CA GLU A 249 -22.46 -12.98 16.90
C GLU A 249 -22.04 -12.46 18.28
N LEU A 250 -21.24 -11.39 18.30
CA LEU A 250 -20.73 -10.77 19.53
C LEU A 250 -21.66 -9.70 20.10
N GLY A 251 -22.82 -9.43 19.46
CA GLY A 251 -23.81 -8.45 19.94
C GLY A 251 -23.33 -7.01 19.93
N VAL A 252 -22.39 -6.65 19.05
CA VAL A 252 -21.82 -5.30 18.95
C VAL A 252 -22.13 -4.60 17.62
N ARG A 253 -23.01 -5.18 16.81
CA ARG A 253 -23.32 -4.70 15.45
C ARG A 253 -23.76 -3.24 15.37
N ASP A 254 -24.54 -2.77 16.33
CA ASP A 254 -25.04 -1.40 16.46
C ASP A 254 -23.95 -0.37 16.79
N ARG A 255 -22.79 -0.83 17.25
CA ARG A 255 -21.60 -0.01 17.56
C ARG A 255 -20.53 -0.06 16.49
N VAL A 256 -20.76 -0.80 15.38
CA VAL A 256 -19.82 -0.97 14.26
C VAL A 256 -20.30 -0.21 13.05
N MET A 257 -19.51 0.76 12.60
CA MET A 257 -19.77 1.58 11.43
C MET A 257 -18.82 1.21 10.29
N PHE A 258 -19.37 0.96 9.10
CA PHE A 258 -18.60 0.75 7.87
C PHE A 258 -18.68 2.01 7.00
N LEU A 259 -17.55 2.64 6.76
CA LEU A 259 -17.47 3.84 5.90
C LEU A 259 -17.21 3.50 4.42
N GLY A 260 -16.89 2.22 4.12
CA GLY A 260 -16.50 1.85 2.76
C GLY A 260 -15.14 2.43 2.35
N LYS A 261 -14.87 2.48 1.05
CA LYS A 261 -13.63 3.09 0.52
C LYS A 261 -13.68 4.60 0.70
N HIS A 262 -12.61 5.16 1.22
CA HIS A 262 -12.51 6.60 1.52
C HIS A 262 -11.24 7.18 0.89
N THR A 263 -11.35 8.35 0.26
CA THR A 263 -10.21 9.03 -0.37
C THR A 263 -9.37 9.84 0.61
N SER A 264 -10.04 10.55 1.52
CA SER A 264 -9.41 11.41 2.55
C SER A 264 -9.22 10.64 3.87
N VAL A 265 -8.40 9.57 3.82
CA VAL A 265 -8.17 8.68 4.97
C VAL A 265 -7.64 9.45 6.20
N HIS A 266 -6.82 10.48 5.99
CA HIS A 266 -6.24 11.33 7.03
C HIS A 266 -7.31 12.05 7.86
N GLU A 267 -8.40 12.49 7.23
CA GLU A 267 -9.50 13.16 7.93
C GLU A 267 -10.18 12.22 8.94
N VAL A 268 -10.47 11.00 8.50
CA VAL A 268 -11.10 9.97 9.34
C VAL A 268 -10.16 9.50 10.44
N LEU A 269 -8.88 9.24 10.11
CA LEU A 269 -7.84 8.83 11.06
C LEU A 269 -7.64 9.87 12.17
N SER A 270 -7.76 11.16 11.86
CA SER A 270 -7.62 12.22 12.85
C SER A 270 -8.70 12.21 13.94
N CYS A 271 -9.77 11.40 13.75
CA CYS A 271 -10.83 11.20 14.73
C CYS A 271 -10.59 9.98 15.64
N ALA A 272 -9.63 9.13 15.34
CA ALA A 272 -9.41 7.87 16.07
C ALA A 272 -8.77 8.12 17.45
N ASP A 273 -9.25 7.44 18.47
CA ASP A 273 -8.58 7.34 19.77
C ASP A 273 -7.62 6.15 19.84
N LEU A 274 -7.86 5.12 19.03
CA LEU A 274 -7.04 3.91 18.92
C LEU A 274 -7.15 3.33 17.51
N PHE A 275 -6.03 2.83 16.99
CA PHE A 275 -6.00 2.10 15.72
C PHE A 275 -5.64 0.63 15.95
N LEU A 276 -6.44 -0.31 15.40
CA LEU A 276 -6.21 -1.75 15.48
C LEU A 276 -5.67 -2.30 14.16
N LEU A 277 -4.57 -3.05 14.21
CA LEU A 277 -3.95 -3.69 13.04
C LEU A 277 -3.52 -5.13 13.33
N PRO A 278 -4.46 -6.09 13.50
CA PRO A 278 -4.16 -7.48 13.85
C PRO A 278 -3.72 -8.34 12.66
N SER A 279 -3.11 -7.74 11.64
CA SER A 279 -2.72 -8.40 10.41
C SER A 279 -1.82 -9.61 10.65
N ALA A 280 -2.00 -10.68 9.86
CA ALA A 280 -1.13 -11.86 9.89
C ALA A 280 0.22 -11.62 9.17
N SER A 281 0.28 -10.64 8.28
CA SER A 281 1.50 -10.23 7.59
C SER A 281 1.40 -8.78 7.14
N GLU A 282 2.49 -8.03 7.30
CA GLU A 282 2.66 -6.66 6.84
C GLU A 282 4.10 -6.45 6.36
N SER A 283 4.26 -5.87 5.18
CA SER A 283 5.60 -5.58 4.67
C SER A 283 6.21 -4.33 5.26
N PHE A 284 5.37 -3.36 5.66
CA PHE A 284 5.78 -2.11 6.30
C PHE A 284 4.77 -1.64 7.35
N GLY A 285 3.48 -1.55 7.00
CA GLY A 285 2.44 -1.03 7.88
C GLY A 285 2.20 0.48 7.67
N LEU A 286 2.09 0.93 6.42
CA LEU A 286 1.87 2.33 6.09
C LEU A 286 0.69 2.95 6.87
N VAL A 287 -0.41 2.21 7.00
CA VAL A 287 -1.60 2.69 7.73
C VAL A 287 -1.34 2.87 9.23
N ALA A 288 -0.42 2.10 9.84
CA ALA A 288 0.00 2.32 11.22
C ALA A 288 0.77 3.64 11.37
N LEU A 289 1.67 3.93 10.41
CA LEU A 289 2.38 5.21 10.36
C LEU A 289 1.41 6.38 10.18
N GLU A 290 0.44 6.25 9.26
CA GLU A 290 -0.63 7.23 9.03
C GLU A 290 -1.46 7.49 10.31
N ALA A 291 -1.84 6.43 11.04
CA ALA A 291 -2.61 6.54 12.28
C ALA A 291 -1.81 7.24 13.38
N MET A 292 -0.55 6.86 13.59
CA MET A 292 0.32 7.50 14.59
C MET A 292 0.55 8.98 14.28
N ALA A 293 0.74 9.32 13.01
CA ALA A 293 0.87 10.74 12.61
C ALA A 293 -0.41 11.55 12.85
N CYS A 294 -1.58 10.90 12.76
CA CYS A 294 -2.87 11.51 13.15
C CYS A 294 -3.10 11.52 14.66
N GLY A 295 -2.16 11.04 15.48
CA GLY A 295 -2.23 11.03 16.94
C GLY A 295 -2.95 9.82 17.54
N ALA A 296 -3.30 8.81 16.74
CA ALA A 296 -3.92 7.57 17.22
C ALA A 296 -2.83 6.55 17.58
N PRO A 297 -2.71 6.10 18.85
CA PRO A 297 -1.84 4.99 19.21
C PRO A 297 -2.29 3.72 18.50
N VAL A 298 -1.32 2.85 18.18
CA VAL A 298 -1.57 1.64 17.41
C VAL A 298 -1.45 0.40 18.29
N VAL A 299 -2.43 -0.51 18.21
CA VAL A 299 -2.34 -1.88 18.69
C VAL A 299 -2.27 -2.81 17.49
N ALA A 300 -1.19 -3.56 17.35
CA ALA A 300 -0.90 -4.33 16.15
C ALA A 300 -0.34 -5.72 16.45
N SER A 301 -0.33 -6.59 15.43
CA SER A 301 0.43 -7.83 15.47
C SER A 301 1.93 -7.55 15.34
N ASN A 302 2.75 -8.33 16.05
CA ASN A 302 4.22 -8.27 15.95
C ASN A 302 4.71 -9.09 14.75
N VAL A 303 4.52 -8.57 13.53
CA VAL A 303 4.84 -9.28 12.29
C VAL A 303 5.48 -8.39 11.24
N GLY A 304 6.30 -9.01 10.41
CA GLY A 304 6.83 -8.41 9.20
C GLY A 304 7.65 -7.14 9.45
N GLY A 305 7.26 -6.06 8.77
CA GLY A 305 7.88 -4.74 8.92
C GLY A 305 7.29 -3.87 10.03
N LEU A 306 6.22 -4.30 10.73
CA LEU A 306 5.59 -3.50 11.79
C LEU A 306 6.54 -3.12 12.93
N PRO A 307 7.45 -4.00 13.39
CA PRO A 307 8.46 -3.64 14.40
C PRO A 307 9.47 -2.57 13.95
N GLU A 308 9.52 -2.26 12.67
CA GLU A 308 10.37 -1.18 12.14
C GLU A 308 9.64 0.19 12.18
N VAL A 309 8.31 0.17 12.36
CA VAL A 309 7.45 1.36 12.37
C VAL A 309 6.91 1.66 13.76
N ILE A 310 6.57 0.63 14.54
CA ILE A 310 5.97 0.76 15.87
C ILE A 310 7.03 0.44 16.94
N GLU A 311 7.26 1.35 17.84
CA GLU A 311 8.06 1.14 19.04
C GLU A 311 7.14 0.72 20.18
N HIS A 312 7.28 -0.59 20.57
CA HIS A 312 6.41 -1.19 21.59
C HIS A 312 6.51 -0.45 22.93
N GLY A 313 5.38 -0.05 23.48
CA GLY A 313 5.28 0.71 24.73
C GLY A 313 5.49 2.22 24.60
N THR A 314 5.89 2.72 23.41
CA THR A 314 6.13 4.15 23.16
C THR A 314 5.11 4.71 22.15
N SER A 315 5.11 4.21 20.92
CA SER A 315 4.19 4.68 19.86
C SER A 315 2.99 3.75 19.67
N GLY A 316 3.00 2.56 20.28
CA GLY A 316 1.93 1.58 20.23
C GLY A 316 2.30 0.30 20.97
N TYR A 317 1.44 -0.70 20.86
CA TYR A 317 1.65 -2.01 21.46
C TYR A 317 1.56 -3.10 20.40
N MET A 318 2.46 -4.08 20.49
CA MET A 318 2.49 -5.21 19.57
C MET A 318 2.30 -6.52 20.33
N PHE A 319 1.53 -7.44 19.75
CA PHE A 319 1.14 -8.73 20.30
C PHE A 319 1.31 -9.84 19.25
N ASP A 320 1.28 -11.08 19.68
CA ASP A 320 1.28 -12.19 18.73
C ASP A 320 0.02 -12.20 17.86
N VAL A 321 0.14 -12.76 16.65
CA VAL A 321 -0.98 -12.86 15.72
C VAL A 321 -2.10 -13.70 16.36
N GLY A 322 -3.30 -13.13 16.47
CA GLY A 322 -4.47 -13.79 17.05
C GLY A 322 -4.56 -13.68 18.58
N ASP A 323 -3.67 -12.96 19.23
CA ASP A 323 -3.79 -12.66 20.66
C ASP A 323 -4.85 -11.58 20.92
N ILE A 324 -6.13 -12.00 20.84
CA ILE A 324 -7.28 -11.12 21.03
C ILE A 324 -7.32 -10.56 22.45
N ASP A 325 -6.91 -11.36 23.45
CA ASP A 325 -6.97 -10.97 24.85
C ASP A 325 -5.88 -9.95 25.19
N GLY A 326 -4.67 -10.16 24.69
CA GLY A 326 -3.57 -9.21 24.86
C GLY A 326 -3.85 -7.87 24.17
N MET A 327 -4.44 -7.90 23.00
CA MET A 327 -4.78 -6.68 22.26
C MET A 327 -5.93 -5.88 22.91
N ALA A 328 -6.81 -6.51 23.70
CA ALA A 328 -7.97 -5.91 24.37
C ALA A 328 -7.65 -5.38 25.76
#